data_47500cfc8106a7cfcdb89d38a08bd739
#
_entry.id   47500cfc8106a7cfcdb89d38a08bd739
#
_cell.length_a   1.000
_cell.length_b   1.000
_cell.length_c   1.000
_cell.angle_alpha   90.00
_cell.angle_beta   90.00
_cell.angle_gamma   90.00
#
_symmetry.space_group_name_H-M   'P 1'
#
loop_
_entity.id
_entity.type
_entity.pdbx_description
1 polymer ?
#
loop_
_entity_poly.entity_id
_entity_poly.type
_entity_poly.pdbx_seq_one_letter_code
_entity_poly.pdbx_strand_id
1 'polypeptide(L)'
;AASDVYKRQEMFNAFMEANGLWDYVFEKLDTIDFSSDASLISVAAEIRERIINSPVPQEMAMDIVQYYSQVGDARQPVAVRSSGTAEDLDDASFAGQQETFLFVIGNDDVVKYIKECWASLYNDRAIFYRREKHFDERSISIAVVVQCMVNAQKAGVMFTSNPITNDYDTVVLEAAWGLGEAIVSGIVTPDNLWINKHTGEVTTEYISEKETMVVRLNERGGTKEIPVPEDQREAPVLTDDERNQLVAL
;
A
#
# COMPACT_ATOMS: atom_id res chain seq x y z
N ALA A 1 5.77 14.69 12.98
CA ALA A 1 5.45 13.41 12.31
C ALA A 1 4.60 12.48 13.19
N ALA A 2 4.94 12.25 14.47
CA ALA A 2 4.14 11.38 15.36
C ALA A 2 2.72 11.92 15.65
N SER A 3 2.54 13.26 15.74
CA SER A 3 1.23 13.86 15.98
C SER A 3 0.23 13.68 14.83
N ASP A 4 0.70 13.50 13.61
CA ASP A 4 -0.16 13.32 12.45
C ASP A 4 -0.75 11.90 12.36
N VAL A 5 -0.06 10.89 12.89
CA VAL A 5 -0.54 9.50 12.90
C VAL A 5 -1.73 9.35 13.86
N TYR A 6 -1.67 9.92 15.05
CA TYR A 6 -2.76 9.84 16.04
C TYR A 6 -4.05 10.50 15.56
N LYS A 7 -4.00 11.67 14.93
CA LYS A 7 -5.19 12.35 14.40
C LYS A 7 -5.87 11.55 13.29
N ARG A 8 -5.11 10.77 12.51
CA ARG A 8 -5.64 9.96 11.41
C ARG A 8 -6.38 8.72 11.90
N GLN A 9 -5.96 8.14 13.02
CA GLN A 9 -6.64 7.02 13.69
C GLN A 9 -7.94 7.48 14.36
N GLU A 10 -7.95 8.66 14.95
CA GLU A 10 -9.15 9.26 15.56
C GLU A 10 -10.27 9.43 14.52
N MET A 11 -9.93 9.74 13.26
CA MET A 11 -10.91 9.87 12.18
C MET A 11 -11.61 8.55 11.85
N PHE A 12 -10.88 7.43 11.81
CA PHE A 12 -11.47 6.11 11.64
C PHE A 12 -12.42 5.77 12.79
N ASN A 13 -11.98 5.97 14.03
CA ASN A 13 -12.80 5.69 15.21
C ASN A 13 -14.07 6.55 15.22
N ALA A 14 -13.94 7.84 14.92
CA ALA A 14 -15.08 8.75 14.83
C ALA A 14 -16.08 8.35 13.72
N PHE A 15 -15.58 7.86 12.57
CA PHE A 15 -16.44 7.32 11.51
C PHE A 15 -17.21 6.08 11.96
N MET A 16 -16.52 5.14 12.63
CA MET A 16 -17.12 3.91 13.16
C MET A 16 -18.20 4.22 14.20
N GLU A 17 -17.92 5.16 15.12
CA GLU A 17 -18.86 5.60 16.16
C GLU A 17 -20.07 6.30 15.56
N ALA A 18 -19.85 7.26 14.65
CA ALA A 18 -20.94 8.04 14.03
C ALA A 18 -21.94 7.17 13.26
N ASN A 19 -21.50 6.01 12.79
CA ASN A 19 -22.35 5.05 12.06
C ASN A 19 -22.80 3.84 12.92
N GLY A 20 -22.44 3.78 14.20
CA GLY A 20 -22.76 2.64 15.07
C GLY A 20 -22.20 1.31 14.57
N LEU A 21 -20.99 1.33 13.97
CA LEU A 21 -20.42 0.16 13.30
C LEU A 21 -19.70 -0.80 14.25
N TRP A 22 -19.27 -0.34 15.42
CA TRP A 22 -18.48 -1.16 16.34
C TRP A 22 -19.24 -2.42 16.79
N ASP A 23 -20.46 -2.26 17.28
CA ASP A 23 -21.28 -3.39 17.74
C ASP A 23 -21.54 -4.37 16.59
N TYR A 24 -21.91 -3.86 15.41
CA TYR A 24 -22.13 -4.69 14.23
C TYR A 24 -20.89 -5.51 13.85
N VAL A 25 -19.70 -4.86 13.81
CA VAL A 25 -18.45 -5.54 13.46
C VAL A 25 -18.12 -6.64 14.45
N PHE A 26 -18.20 -6.36 15.76
CA PHE A 26 -17.89 -7.35 16.78
C PHE A 26 -18.89 -8.51 16.77
N GLU A 27 -20.19 -8.24 16.64
CA GLU A 27 -21.20 -9.29 16.48
C GLU A 27 -20.91 -10.19 15.28
N LYS A 28 -20.51 -9.61 14.13
CA LYS A 28 -20.16 -10.36 12.94
C LYS A 28 -18.90 -11.19 13.11
N LEU A 29 -17.85 -10.64 13.68
CA LEU A 29 -16.60 -11.36 13.96
C LEU A 29 -16.83 -12.59 14.87
N ASP A 30 -17.74 -12.49 15.82
CA ASP A 30 -18.11 -13.60 16.72
C ASP A 30 -18.87 -14.73 15.98
N THR A 31 -19.41 -14.48 14.78
CA THR A 31 -20.08 -15.53 13.97
C THR A 31 -19.13 -16.34 13.09
N ILE A 32 -17.85 -15.98 13.00
CA ILE A 32 -16.90 -16.64 12.10
C ILE A 32 -16.61 -18.06 12.60
N ASP A 33 -16.87 -19.05 11.74
CA ASP A 33 -16.32 -20.39 11.89
C ASP A 33 -14.93 -20.45 11.23
N PHE A 34 -13.89 -20.34 12.05
CA PHE A 34 -12.49 -20.36 11.59
C PHE A 34 -12.03 -21.73 11.06
N SER A 35 -12.86 -22.77 11.17
CA SER A 35 -12.60 -24.05 10.48
C SER A 35 -13.04 -24.04 9.01
N SER A 36 -13.71 -22.97 8.56
CA SER A 36 -14.25 -22.78 7.22
C SER A 36 -13.81 -21.48 6.61
N ASP A 37 -12.95 -21.56 5.58
CA ASP A 37 -12.53 -20.38 4.79
C ASP A 37 -13.72 -19.62 4.20
N ALA A 38 -14.77 -20.36 3.77
CA ALA A 38 -15.98 -19.77 3.23
C ALA A 38 -16.73 -18.90 4.26
N SER A 39 -16.76 -19.31 5.55
CA SER A 39 -17.34 -18.52 6.62
C SER A 39 -16.57 -17.22 6.82
N LEU A 40 -15.23 -17.30 6.90
CA LEU A 40 -14.35 -16.15 7.08
C LEU A 40 -14.51 -15.14 5.92
N ILE A 41 -14.42 -15.62 4.69
CA ILE A 41 -14.55 -14.78 3.48
C ILE A 41 -15.93 -14.08 3.43
N SER A 42 -17.01 -14.82 3.72
CA SER A 42 -18.36 -14.26 3.70
C SER A 42 -18.55 -13.16 4.74
N VAL A 43 -18.14 -13.41 6.00
CA VAL A 43 -18.29 -12.44 7.09
C VAL A 43 -17.38 -11.22 6.86
N ALA A 44 -16.16 -11.42 6.39
CA ALA A 44 -15.26 -10.33 6.02
C ALA A 44 -15.89 -9.43 4.93
N ALA A 45 -16.47 -10.02 3.90
CA ALA A 45 -17.15 -9.28 2.84
C ALA A 45 -18.35 -8.48 3.37
N GLU A 46 -19.18 -9.06 4.23
CA GLU A 46 -20.33 -8.38 4.84
C GLU A 46 -19.90 -7.17 5.70
N ILE A 47 -18.82 -7.32 6.50
CA ILE A 47 -18.28 -6.21 7.30
C ILE A 47 -17.76 -5.08 6.40
N ARG A 48 -16.96 -5.42 5.39
CA ARG A 48 -16.40 -4.45 4.44
C ARG A 48 -17.50 -3.72 3.68
N GLU A 49 -18.50 -4.44 3.15
CA GLU A 49 -19.63 -3.84 2.46
C GLU A 49 -20.41 -2.88 3.35
N ARG A 50 -20.63 -3.23 4.61
CA ARG A 50 -21.29 -2.36 5.58
C ARG A 50 -20.50 -1.07 5.82
N ILE A 51 -19.19 -1.14 5.98
CA ILE A 51 -18.30 0.02 6.15
C ILE A 51 -18.35 0.91 4.89
N ILE A 52 -18.17 0.31 3.70
CA ILE A 52 -18.15 1.00 2.41
C ILE A 52 -19.47 1.71 2.12
N ASN A 53 -20.60 1.13 2.49
CA ASN A 53 -21.93 1.72 2.27
C ASN A 53 -22.36 2.72 3.35
N SER A 54 -21.61 2.85 4.45
CA SER A 54 -21.93 3.83 5.49
C SER A 54 -21.54 5.25 5.06
N PRO A 55 -22.39 6.26 5.38
CA PRO A 55 -22.11 7.65 4.99
C PRO A 55 -20.94 8.21 5.79
N VAL A 56 -20.07 8.98 5.13
CA VAL A 56 -19.05 9.79 5.82
C VAL A 56 -19.74 11.05 6.34
N PRO A 57 -19.61 11.38 7.66
CA PRO A 57 -20.16 12.61 8.20
C PRO A 57 -19.67 13.85 7.43
N GLN A 58 -20.55 14.81 7.20
CA GLN A 58 -20.24 15.97 6.34
C GLN A 58 -19.00 16.75 6.81
N GLU A 59 -18.85 16.97 8.11
CA GLU A 59 -17.68 17.66 8.67
C GLU A 59 -16.39 16.89 8.39
N MET A 60 -16.42 15.57 8.57
CA MET A 60 -15.28 14.70 8.27
C MET A 60 -14.91 14.72 6.78
N ALA A 61 -15.90 14.69 5.88
CA ALA A 61 -15.66 14.80 4.45
C ALA A 61 -15.06 16.16 4.08
N MET A 62 -15.51 17.24 4.72
CA MET A 62 -14.94 18.60 4.54
C MET A 62 -13.49 18.66 5.01
N ASP A 63 -13.16 18.07 6.15
CA ASP A 63 -11.78 18.01 6.66
C ASP A 63 -10.87 17.25 5.70
N ILE A 64 -11.31 16.07 5.22
CA ILE A 64 -10.56 15.29 4.23
C ILE A 64 -10.26 16.13 2.98
N VAL A 65 -11.26 16.80 2.43
CA VAL A 65 -11.12 17.65 1.24
C VAL A 65 -10.19 18.83 1.50
N GLN A 66 -10.29 19.44 2.68
CA GLN A 66 -9.39 20.53 3.09
C GLN A 66 -7.93 20.08 3.14
N TYR A 67 -7.64 18.90 3.74
CA TYR A 67 -6.28 18.36 3.77
C TYR A 67 -5.80 17.94 2.37
N TYR A 68 -6.65 17.34 1.56
CA TYR A 68 -6.31 17.00 0.18
C TYR A 68 -5.92 18.24 -0.63
N SER A 69 -6.60 19.38 -0.45
CA SER A 69 -6.27 20.65 -1.12
C SER A 69 -4.90 21.22 -0.74
N GLN A 70 -4.30 20.76 0.36
CA GLN A 70 -2.94 21.14 0.78
C GLN A 70 -1.85 20.28 0.12
N VAL A 71 -2.23 19.12 -0.43
CA VAL A 71 -1.29 18.22 -1.14
C VAL A 71 -0.98 18.74 -2.54
N GLY A 72 -1.93 19.44 -3.17
CA GLY A 72 -1.80 20.02 -4.50
C GLY A 72 -3.10 20.68 -4.94
N ASP A 73 -3.29 20.82 -6.25
CA ASP A 73 -4.57 21.32 -6.78
C ASP A 73 -5.70 20.27 -6.65
N ALA A 74 -6.94 20.68 -6.93
CA ALA A 74 -8.13 19.81 -6.80
C ALA A 74 -8.12 18.57 -7.72
N ARG A 75 -7.17 18.48 -8.63
CA ARG A 75 -6.96 17.35 -9.54
C ARG A 75 -5.58 16.70 -9.37
N GLN A 76 -4.88 17.03 -8.29
CA GLN A 76 -3.60 16.40 -7.96
C GLN A 76 -3.81 14.89 -7.79
N PRO A 77 -3.17 14.03 -8.61
CA PRO A 77 -3.21 12.60 -8.38
C PRO A 77 -2.52 12.24 -7.07
N VAL A 78 -3.13 11.37 -6.30
CA VAL A 78 -2.58 10.89 -5.03
C VAL A 78 -2.61 9.37 -4.94
N ALA A 79 -1.73 8.83 -4.11
CA ALA A 79 -1.85 7.48 -3.58
C ALA A 79 -2.60 7.56 -2.24
N VAL A 80 -3.62 6.74 -2.07
CA VAL A 80 -4.35 6.57 -0.81
C VAL A 80 -3.95 5.22 -0.24
N ARG A 81 -3.26 5.23 0.90
CA ARG A 81 -2.61 4.05 1.48
C ARG A 81 -3.04 3.87 2.93
N SER A 82 -3.33 2.65 3.29
CA SER A 82 -3.50 2.30 4.70
C SER A 82 -2.17 2.29 5.45
N SER A 83 -2.25 2.52 6.75
CA SER A 83 -1.17 2.38 7.72
C SER A 83 -1.78 1.89 9.03
N GLY A 84 -1.65 0.61 9.31
CA GLY A 84 -2.18 0.00 10.52
C GLY A 84 -1.30 0.26 11.74
N THR A 85 -1.91 0.35 12.94
CA THR A 85 -1.17 0.51 14.21
C THR A 85 -0.30 -0.69 14.55
N ALA A 86 -0.59 -1.84 13.94
CA ALA A 86 0.09 -3.10 14.16
C ALA A 86 1.06 -3.48 13.03
N GLU A 87 1.31 -2.58 12.06
CA GLU A 87 2.09 -2.87 10.86
C GLU A 87 3.56 -3.23 11.18
N ASP A 88 4.14 -2.62 12.21
CA ASP A 88 5.54 -2.76 12.63
C ASP A 88 5.66 -3.22 14.10
N LEU A 89 5.05 -4.32 14.47
CA LEU A 89 5.29 -4.92 15.77
C LEU A 89 6.48 -5.90 15.68
N ASP A 90 7.29 -5.97 16.73
CA ASP A 90 8.52 -6.79 16.80
C ASP A 90 8.28 -8.27 16.43
N ASP A 91 7.08 -8.80 16.66
CA ASP A 91 6.71 -10.20 16.42
C ASP A 91 5.64 -10.39 15.32
N ALA A 92 5.23 -9.32 14.62
CA ALA A 92 4.15 -9.39 13.65
C ALA A 92 4.28 -8.36 12.52
N SER A 93 4.14 -8.79 11.27
CA SER A 93 4.13 -7.92 10.10
C SER A 93 2.80 -8.04 9.35
N PHE A 94 2.11 -6.91 9.20
CA PHE A 94 0.91 -6.79 8.37
C PHE A 94 1.23 -6.30 6.95
N ALA A 95 2.49 -6.36 6.55
CA ALA A 95 2.93 -5.92 5.24
C ALA A 95 2.13 -6.63 4.12
N GLY A 96 1.59 -5.86 3.18
CA GLY A 96 0.85 -6.38 2.04
C GLY A 96 -0.56 -6.90 2.34
N GLN A 97 -1.08 -6.75 3.56
CA GLN A 97 -2.43 -7.19 3.92
C GLN A 97 -3.49 -6.10 3.76
N GLN A 98 -3.08 -4.87 3.51
CA GLN A 98 -3.95 -3.71 3.41
C GLN A 98 -3.90 -3.10 2.01
N GLU A 99 -4.95 -2.39 1.63
CA GLU A 99 -5.11 -1.88 0.27
C GLU A 99 -4.40 -0.55 0.05
N THR A 100 -3.90 -0.36 -1.17
CA THR A 100 -3.35 0.89 -1.68
C THR A 100 -4.02 1.23 -3.00
N PHE A 101 -4.51 2.46 -3.13
CA PHE A 101 -5.14 2.96 -4.35
C PHE A 101 -4.26 4.02 -4.97
N LEU A 102 -3.90 3.83 -6.24
CA LEU A 102 -2.98 4.70 -6.96
C LEU A 102 -3.73 5.58 -7.97
N PHE A 103 -3.20 6.78 -8.22
CA PHE A 103 -3.82 7.77 -9.11
C PHE A 103 -5.26 8.10 -8.76
N VAL A 104 -5.56 8.24 -7.48
CA VAL A 104 -6.85 8.75 -7.02
C VAL A 104 -6.92 10.24 -7.31
N ILE A 105 -8.02 10.73 -7.91
CA ILE A 105 -8.14 12.11 -8.38
C ILE A 105 -9.52 12.67 -8.04
N GLY A 106 -9.54 13.80 -7.32
CA GLY A 106 -10.76 14.53 -6.99
C GLY A 106 -11.30 14.21 -5.60
N ASN A 107 -12.07 15.15 -5.08
CA ASN A 107 -12.53 15.13 -3.70
C ASN A 107 -13.37 13.89 -3.35
N ASP A 108 -14.31 13.55 -4.22
CA ASP A 108 -15.24 12.43 -3.97
C ASP A 108 -14.49 11.08 -3.98
N ASP A 109 -13.55 10.90 -4.92
CA ASP A 109 -12.76 9.70 -5.00
C ASP A 109 -11.79 9.58 -3.82
N VAL A 110 -11.18 10.67 -3.37
CA VAL A 110 -10.31 10.64 -2.18
C VAL A 110 -11.09 10.22 -0.95
N VAL A 111 -12.27 10.78 -0.70
CA VAL A 111 -13.15 10.38 0.41
C VAL A 111 -13.57 8.92 0.29
N LYS A 112 -13.94 8.48 -0.93
CA LYS A 112 -14.31 7.10 -1.21
C LYS A 112 -13.17 6.14 -0.89
N TYR A 113 -11.96 6.36 -1.42
CA TYR A 113 -10.84 5.45 -1.24
C TYR A 113 -10.24 5.47 0.16
N ILE A 114 -10.38 6.58 0.93
CA ILE A 114 -10.10 6.57 2.37
C ILE A 114 -11.01 5.56 3.08
N LYS A 115 -12.30 5.55 2.76
CA LYS A 115 -13.25 4.59 3.33
C LYS A 115 -12.96 3.14 2.91
N GLU A 116 -12.53 2.93 1.67
CA GLU A 116 -12.06 1.61 1.20
C GLU A 116 -10.83 1.14 2.00
N CYS A 117 -9.86 2.04 2.27
CA CYS A 117 -8.73 1.75 3.15
C CYS A 117 -9.18 1.38 4.57
N TRP A 118 -10.17 2.08 5.13
CA TRP A 118 -10.74 1.70 6.44
C TRP A 118 -11.38 0.31 6.41
N ALA A 119 -12.11 -0.01 5.34
CA ALA A 119 -12.72 -1.32 5.18
C ALA A 119 -11.67 -2.45 5.02
N SER A 120 -10.50 -2.15 4.47
CA SER A 120 -9.44 -3.16 4.27
C SER A 120 -8.88 -3.74 5.58
N LEU A 121 -9.10 -3.06 6.71
CA LEU A 121 -8.80 -3.59 8.05
C LEU A 121 -9.54 -4.92 8.31
N TYR A 122 -10.69 -5.12 7.66
CA TYR A 122 -11.55 -6.29 7.82
C TYR A 122 -11.54 -7.20 6.57
N ASN A 123 -10.42 -7.25 5.83
CA ASN A 123 -10.27 -8.30 4.83
C ASN A 123 -10.02 -9.66 5.52
N ASP A 124 -10.33 -10.74 4.84
CA ASP A 124 -10.24 -12.11 5.36
C ASP A 124 -8.85 -12.45 5.91
N ARG A 125 -7.79 -12.08 5.19
CA ARG A 125 -6.40 -12.32 5.59
C ARG A 125 -6.05 -11.56 6.86
N ALA A 126 -6.45 -10.28 6.97
CA ALA A 126 -6.18 -9.47 8.14
C ALA A 126 -6.93 -9.98 9.39
N ILE A 127 -8.20 -10.39 9.24
CA ILE A 127 -8.97 -11.00 10.32
C ILE A 127 -8.31 -12.31 10.78
N PHE A 128 -7.98 -13.20 9.84
CA PHE A 128 -7.33 -14.47 10.13
C PHE A 128 -6.00 -14.27 10.88
N TYR A 129 -5.15 -13.39 10.35
CA TYR A 129 -3.83 -13.11 10.94
C TYR A 129 -3.94 -12.57 12.36
N ARG A 130 -4.84 -11.62 12.60
CA ARG A 130 -5.07 -11.09 13.96
C ARG A 130 -5.54 -12.16 14.93
N ARG A 131 -6.40 -13.05 14.47
CA ARG A 131 -6.86 -14.20 15.26
C ARG A 131 -5.72 -15.13 15.64
N GLU A 132 -4.88 -15.51 14.66
CA GLU A 132 -3.71 -16.38 14.89
C GLU A 132 -2.70 -15.76 15.86
N LYS A 133 -2.55 -14.45 15.82
CA LYS A 133 -1.64 -13.70 16.68
C LYS A 133 -2.27 -13.26 18.00
N HIS A 134 -3.52 -13.62 18.27
CA HIS A 134 -4.28 -13.26 19.48
C HIS A 134 -4.37 -11.75 19.75
N PHE A 135 -4.46 -10.92 18.71
CA PHE A 135 -4.68 -9.49 18.86
C PHE A 135 -6.09 -9.21 19.37
N ASP A 136 -6.22 -8.19 20.21
CA ASP A 136 -7.52 -7.64 20.59
C ASP A 136 -8.07 -6.79 19.46
N GLU A 137 -9.12 -7.26 18.78
CA GLU A 137 -9.80 -6.58 17.67
C GLU A 137 -10.25 -5.14 18.03
N ARG A 138 -10.47 -4.88 19.34
CA ARG A 138 -10.89 -3.55 19.83
C ARG A 138 -9.74 -2.57 19.95
N SER A 139 -8.51 -3.05 20.01
CA SER A 139 -7.32 -2.21 20.14
C SER A 139 -6.72 -1.80 18.81
N ILE A 140 -7.22 -2.35 17.69
CA ILE A 140 -6.65 -2.14 16.37
C ILE A 140 -7.33 -0.96 15.70
N SER A 141 -6.52 -0.06 15.17
CA SER A 141 -6.95 1.09 14.41
C SER A 141 -6.13 1.23 13.13
N ILE A 142 -6.65 2.00 12.20
CA ILE A 142 -6.01 2.21 10.91
C ILE A 142 -5.94 3.70 10.61
N ALA A 143 -4.78 4.14 10.19
CA ALA A 143 -4.59 5.45 9.59
C ALA A 143 -4.61 5.33 8.06
N VAL A 144 -4.87 6.44 7.38
CA VAL A 144 -4.78 6.53 5.93
C VAL A 144 -3.83 7.65 5.57
N VAL A 145 -2.87 7.35 4.71
CA VAL A 145 -1.91 8.30 4.16
C VAL A 145 -2.37 8.68 2.75
N VAL A 146 -2.57 9.98 2.53
CA VAL A 146 -2.83 10.55 1.21
C VAL A 146 -1.55 11.26 0.76
N GLN A 147 -0.91 10.72 -0.27
CA GLN A 147 0.41 11.14 -0.72
C GLN A 147 0.39 11.51 -2.20
N CYS A 148 1.11 12.58 -2.60
CA CYS A 148 1.29 12.90 -4.01
C CYS A 148 1.74 11.69 -4.82
N MET A 149 1.05 11.43 -5.93
CA MET A 149 1.40 10.33 -6.83
C MET A 149 2.47 10.77 -7.81
N VAL A 150 3.51 9.96 -7.95
CA VAL A 150 4.54 10.12 -8.97
C VAL A 150 4.18 9.24 -10.16
N ASN A 151 4.08 9.83 -11.36
CA ASN A 151 3.90 9.09 -12.60
C ASN A 151 5.26 8.52 -13.06
N ALA A 152 5.73 7.49 -12.36
CA ALA A 152 7.04 6.92 -12.57
C ALA A 152 7.13 6.16 -13.89
N GLN A 153 8.24 6.33 -14.62
CA GLN A 153 8.61 5.53 -15.78
C GLN A 153 9.43 4.29 -15.37
N LYS A 154 10.08 4.39 -14.21
CA LYS A 154 10.87 3.35 -13.57
C LYS A 154 10.60 3.39 -12.08
N ALA A 155 10.50 2.26 -11.45
CA ALA A 155 10.34 2.14 -10.01
C ALA A 155 11.14 0.95 -9.49
N GLY A 156 11.38 0.94 -8.18
CA GLY A 156 12.18 -0.13 -7.59
C GLY A 156 12.10 -0.15 -6.08
N VAL A 157 12.78 -1.13 -5.52
CA VAL A 157 13.01 -1.28 -4.09
C VAL A 157 14.51 -1.29 -3.85
N MET A 158 14.96 -0.55 -2.84
CA MET A 158 16.34 -0.54 -2.41
C MET A 158 16.43 -1.01 -0.96
N PHE A 159 17.21 -2.05 -0.74
CA PHE A 159 17.59 -2.48 0.60
C PHE A 159 19.00 -1.95 0.89
N THR A 160 19.12 -1.18 1.96
CA THR A 160 20.42 -0.61 2.39
C THR A 160 21.34 -1.62 3.06
N SER A 161 20.92 -2.86 3.21
CA SER A 161 21.73 -4.03 3.54
C SER A 161 21.13 -5.22 2.81
N ASN A 162 21.95 -6.27 2.56
CA ASN A 162 21.43 -7.46 1.90
C ASN A 162 20.57 -8.28 2.88
N PRO A 163 19.24 -8.38 2.69
CA PRO A 163 18.37 -9.07 3.63
C PRO A 163 18.50 -10.60 3.58
N ILE A 164 19.15 -11.14 2.52
CA ILE A 164 19.34 -12.59 2.34
C ILE A 164 20.60 -13.05 3.07
N THR A 165 21.68 -12.30 2.93
CA THR A 165 23.00 -12.66 3.48
C THR A 165 23.31 -11.96 4.80
N ASN A 166 22.50 -10.98 5.22
CA ASN A 166 22.75 -10.06 6.34
C ASN A 166 24.07 -9.28 6.19
N ASP A 167 24.48 -9.04 4.95
CA ASP A 167 25.68 -8.23 4.64
C ASP A 167 25.30 -6.74 4.65
N TYR A 168 25.88 -5.99 5.59
CA TYR A 168 25.64 -4.55 5.77
C TYR A 168 26.39 -3.67 4.76
N ASP A 169 27.36 -4.22 4.05
CA ASP A 169 28.18 -3.50 3.08
C ASP A 169 27.62 -3.60 1.64
N THR A 170 26.59 -4.38 1.46
CA THR A 170 25.94 -4.58 0.16
C THR A 170 24.54 -3.93 0.12
N VAL A 171 24.32 -3.05 -0.86
CA VAL A 171 23.00 -2.57 -1.26
C VAL A 171 22.39 -3.57 -2.24
N VAL A 172 21.11 -3.89 -2.07
CA VAL A 172 20.33 -4.63 -3.07
C VAL A 172 19.34 -3.68 -3.74
N LEU A 173 19.39 -3.58 -5.06
CA LEU A 173 18.46 -2.79 -5.87
C LEU A 173 17.62 -3.74 -6.72
N GLU A 174 16.31 -3.55 -6.66
CA GLU A 174 15.34 -4.17 -7.58
C GLU A 174 14.69 -3.07 -8.40
N ALA A 175 14.59 -3.23 -9.72
CA ALA A 175 14.02 -2.22 -10.59
C ALA A 175 13.19 -2.82 -11.72
N ALA A 176 12.07 -2.15 -12.07
CA ALA A 176 11.23 -2.48 -13.20
C ALA A 176 10.68 -1.23 -13.89
N TRP A 177 10.16 -1.42 -15.10
CA TRP A 177 9.51 -0.35 -15.85
C TRP A 177 8.13 -0.01 -15.26
N GLY A 178 7.76 1.25 -15.34
CA GLY A 178 6.48 1.75 -14.88
C GLY A 178 6.41 1.98 -13.37
N LEU A 179 5.25 1.70 -12.80
CA LEU A 179 4.95 1.93 -11.39
C LEU A 179 5.45 0.79 -10.49
N GLY A 180 5.84 1.12 -9.26
CA GLY A 180 6.30 0.15 -8.27
C GLY A 180 5.27 -0.92 -7.88
N GLU A 181 3.99 -0.69 -8.19
CA GLU A 181 2.91 -1.69 -8.01
C GLU A 181 3.27 -3.02 -8.68
N ALA A 182 3.87 -3.01 -9.88
CA ALA A 182 4.25 -4.22 -10.60
C ALA A 182 5.25 -5.10 -9.83
N ILE A 183 6.15 -4.48 -9.06
CA ILE A 183 7.16 -5.20 -8.25
C ILE A 183 6.52 -5.75 -6.98
N VAL A 184 5.85 -4.89 -6.20
CA VAL A 184 5.29 -5.29 -4.89
C VAL A 184 4.15 -6.29 -4.99
N SER A 185 3.40 -6.30 -6.10
CA SER A 185 2.35 -7.28 -6.36
C SER A 185 2.86 -8.56 -7.05
N GLY A 186 4.15 -8.62 -7.40
CA GLY A 186 4.75 -9.78 -8.07
C GLY A 186 4.29 -9.99 -9.52
N ILE A 187 3.76 -8.94 -10.17
CA ILE A 187 3.37 -8.99 -11.60
C ILE A 187 4.59 -9.14 -12.50
N VAL A 188 5.71 -8.54 -12.11
CA VAL A 188 6.96 -8.54 -12.88
C VAL A 188 8.10 -9.08 -12.04
N THR A 189 9.01 -9.82 -12.68
CA THR A 189 10.32 -10.11 -12.11
C THR A 189 11.24 -8.93 -12.38
N PRO A 190 11.70 -8.18 -11.37
CA PRO A 190 12.56 -7.01 -11.56
C PRO A 190 13.99 -7.39 -11.92
N ASP A 191 14.74 -6.44 -12.47
CA ASP A 191 16.20 -6.51 -12.44
C ASP A 191 16.68 -6.51 -10.99
N ASN A 192 17.73 -7.28 -10.68
CA ASN A 192 18.28 -7.39 -9.34
C ASN A 192 19.80 -7.13 -9.37
N LEU A 193 20.24 -6.14 -8.60
CA LEU A 193 21.64 -5.70 -8.54
C LEU A 193 22.13 -5.70 -7.10
N TRP A 194 23.29 -6.32 -6.86
CA TRP A 194 23.98 -6.23 -5.58
C TRP A 194 25.22 -5.35 -5.74
N ILE A 195 25.34 -4.35 -4.92
CA ILE A 195 26.34 -3.29 -5.08
C ILE A 195 27.07 -3.07 -3.76
N ASN A 196 28.39 -3.10 -3.80
CA ASN A 196 29.19 -2.75 -2.65
C ASN A 196 29.08 -1.24 -2.37
N LYS A 197 28.67 -0.86 -1.16
CA LYS A 197 28.42 0.53 -0.76
C LYS A 197 29.68 1.42 -0.82
N HIS A 198 30.82 0.84 -0.54
CA HIS A 198 32.07 1.59 -0.38
C HIS A 198 32.78 1.82 -1.72
N THR A 199 32.67 0.84 -2.62
CA THR A 199 33.38 0.89 -3.91
C THR A 199 32.44 1.27 -5.07
N GLY A 200 31.12 1.12 -4.92
CA GLY A 200 30.15 1.23 -6.01
C GLY A 200 30.19 0.07 -7.01
N GLU A 201 30.99 -0.97 -6.72
CA GLU A 201 31.14 -2.13 -7.59
C GLU A 201 29.88 -3.00 -7.56
N VAL A 202 29.39 -3.37 -8.75
CA VAL A 202 28.30 -4.36 -8.91
C VAL A 202 28.88 -5.76 -8.75
N THR A 203 28.54 -6.42 -7.66
CA THR A 203 29.00 -7.76 -7.34
C THR A 203 28.11 -8.86 -7.91
N THR A 204 26.82 -8.55 -8.10
CA THR A 204 25.85 -9.45 -8.72
C THR A 204 24.91 -8.62 -9.57
N GLU A 205 24.66 -9.09 -10.80
CA GLU A 205 23.72 -8.47 -11.72
C GLU A 205 22.84 -9.55 -12.35
N TYR A 206 21.55 -9.36 -12.27
CA TYR A 206 20.56 -10.17 -12.96
C TYR A 206 19.58 -9.24 -13.68
N ILE A 207 19.65 -9.23 -15.00
CA ILE A 207 18.70 -8.51 -15.86
C ILE A 207 17.62 -9.49 -16.28
N SER A 208 16.39 -9.23 -15.83
CA SER A 208 15.24 -10.08 -16.13
C SER A 208 14.62 -9.74 -17.48
N GLU A 209 13.84 -10.65 -18.02
CA GLU A 209 12.88 -10.33 -19.08
C GLU A 209 11.59 -9.77 -18.43
N LYS A 210 11.31 -8.49 -18.69
CA LYS A 210 10.17 -7.75 -18.16
C LYS A 210 9.08 -7.63 -19.22
N GLU A 211 8.14 -8.56 -19.24
CA GLU A 211 7.09 -8.59 -20.26
C GLU A 211 5.99 -7.54 -20.03
N THR A 212 5.70 -7.22 -18.77
CA THR A 212 4.56 -6.36 -18.38
C THR A 212 5.03 -5.23 -17.48
N MET A 213 4.39 -4.08 -17.59
CA MET A 213 4.53 -2.96 -16.67
C MET A 213 3.17 -2.38 -16.28
N VAL A 214 3.10 -1.78 -15.11
CA VAL A 214 1.91 -1.05 -14.65
C VAL A 214 2.10 0.43 -14.90
N VAL A 215 1.09 1.06 -15.49
CA VAL A 215 1.10 2.50 -15.80
C VAL A 215 -0.22 3.14 -15.40
N ARG A 216 -0.26 4.47 -15.36
CA ARG A 216 -1.51 5.22 -15.18
C ARG A 216 -2.52 4.85 -16.28
N LEU A 217 -3.77 4.57 -15.88
CA LEU A 217 -4.83 4.18 -16.81
C LEU A 217 -5.21 5.33 -17.77
N ASN A 218 -5.55 6.50 -17.20
CA ASN A 218 -5.95 7.69 -17.96
C ASN A 218 -6.01 8.94 -17.05
N GLU A 219 -6.48 10.07 -17.59
CA GLU A 219 -6.62 11.34 -16.87
C GLU A 219 -7.66 11.33 -15.73
N ARG A 220 -8.51 10.31 -15.67
CA ARG A 220 -9.49 10.15 -14.58
C ARG A 220 -8.93 9.34 -13.40
N GLY A 221 -7.71 8.82 -13.53
CA GLY A 221 -7.02 8.06 -12.50
C GLY A 221 -6.98 6.55 -12.75
N GLY A 222 -6.52 5.82 -11.73
CA GLY A 222 -6.35 4.38 -11.77
C GLY A 222 -5.09 3.91 -12.50
N THR A 223 -4.83 2.61 -12.44
CA THR A 223 -3.69 1.93 -13.08
C THR A 223 -4.16 0.88 -14.07
N LYS A 224 -3.28 0.46 -14.96
CA LYS A 224 -3.47 -0.67 -15.87
C LYS A 224 -2.15 -1.33 -16.20
N GLU A 225 -2.23 -2.61 -16.50
CA GLU A 225 -1.12 -3.38 -17.06
C GLU A 225 -1.03 -3.16 -18.57
N ILE A 226 0.19 -3.00 -19.06
CA ILE A 226 0.50 -2.96 -20.50
C ILE A 226 1.77 -3.75 -20.77
N PRO A 227 1.94 -4.30 -21.98
CA PRO A 227 3.19 -4.94 -22.36
C PRO A 227 4.34 -3.92 -22.41
N VAL A 228 5.51 -4.34 -21.94
CA VAL A 228 6.76 -3.57 -22.12
C VAL A 228 7.14 -3.60 -23.60
N PRO A 229 7.59 -2.47 -24.19
CA PRO A 229 8.14 -2.46 -25.54
C PRO A 229 9.23 -3.52 -25.74
N GLU A 230 9.24 -4.19 -26.86
CA GLU A 230 10.09 -5.37 -27.11
C GLU A 230 11.59 -5.06 -26.92
N ASP A 231 12.02 -3.87 -27.32
CA ASP A 231 13.39 -3.38 -27.18
C ASP A 231 13.80 -3.05 -25.72
N GLN A 232 12.84 -2.98 -24.80
CA GLN A 232 13.06 -2.69 -23.38
C GLN A 232 12.93 -3.92 -22.47
N ARG A 233 12.39 -5.04 -22.98
CA ARG A 233 12.12 -6.21 -22.14
C ARG A 233 13.34 -6.78 -21.45
N GLU A 234 14.43 -6.92 -22.20
CA GLU A 234 15.71 -7.45 -21.72
C GLU A 234 16.74 -6.34 -21.43
N ALA A 235 16.36 -5.06 -21.62
CA ALA A 235 17.26 -3.95 -21.33
C ALA A 235 17.31 -3.68 -19.81
N PRO A 236 18.50 -3.29 -19.27
CA PRO A 236 18.59 -2.81 -17.91
C PRO A 236 17.65 -1.63 -17.65
N VAL A 237 16.90 -1.68 -16.55
CA VAL A 237 15.98 -0.59 -16.18
C VAL A 237 16.74 0.64 -15.73
N LEU A 238 17.78 0.46 -14.93
CA LEU A 238 18.60 1.56 -14.42
C LEU A 238 19.83 1.75 -15.30
N THR A 239 20.12 3.00 -15.65
CA THR A 239 21.43 3.38 -16.19
C THR A 239 22.49 3.37 -15.10
N ASP A 240 23.76 3.34 -15.48
CA ASP A 240 24.88 3.40 -14.54
C ASP A 240 24.83 4.67 -13.66
N ASP A 241 24.47 5.81 -14.26
CA ASP A 241 24.33 7.07 -13.55
C ASP A 241 23.20 7.05 -12.51
N GLU A 242 22.02 6.52 -12.88
CA GLU A 242 20.88 6.36 -11.97
C GLU A 242 21.22 5.43 -10.80
N ARG A 243 21.87 4.30 -11.11
CA ARG A 243 22.36 3.36 -10.11
C ARG A 243 23.32 4.01 -9.10
N ASN A 244 24.32 4.74 -9.63
CA ASN A 244 25.32 5.41 -8.80
C ASN A 244 24.68 6.50 -7.92
N GLN A 245 23.68 7.23 -8.42
CA GLN A 245 22.94 8.20 -7.63
C GLN A 245 22.14 7.55 -6.49
N LEU A 246 21.51 6.40 -6.74
CA LEU A 246 20.76 5.67 -5.72
C LEU A 246 21.68 5.14 -4.60
N VAL A 247 22.84 4.62 -4.96
CA VAL A 247 23.80 4.09 -3.96
C VAL A 247 24.43 5.21 -3.13
N ALA A 248 24.48 6.44 -3.64
CA ALA A 248 25.02 7.61 -2.94
C ALA A 248 24.02 8.25 -1.93
N LEU A 249 22.76 7.83 -1.92
CA LEU A 249 21.74 8.28 -0.96
C LEU A 249 21.93 7.66 0.42
#